data_e6744340f1669704e2ad2e19febc9148
#
_entry.id   e6744340f1669704e2ad2e19febc9148
#
_cell.length_a   1.000
_cell.length_b   1.000
_cell.length_c   1.000
_cell.angle_alpha   90.00
_cell.angle_beta   90.00
_cell.angle_gamma   90.00
#
_symmetry.space_group_name_H-M   'P 1'
#
loop_
_entity.id
_entity.type
_entity.pdbx_description
1 polymer ?
#
loop_
_entity_poly.entity_id
_entity_poly.type
_entity_poly.pdbx_seq_one_letter_code
_entity_poly.pdbx_strand_id
1 'polypeptide(L)'
;MIKYLHNSILSLTMCFLAFGCNQSQDVDGLSSITPLGIVPDPQNGYGSGVDQLAQPDDVELLSDGSMVISDVSNNLIKHFSADGVLLKSVSAKDLGLEDSQILPTGISKDSSGFIYITLEGAGLIARLNPDLTLDQFIGKKCDITADNYYNPENDGCLIAPQGIIVADNGDVYVVDMAKEVFKVKKIRNFGIRKFKQMNNDGAVSYAYDLEFSETQEITAVMRKSEGMAISENQKTIFIAEEKPQVGQFGNVSKKRYVAAFNLEDGRFLDRLIGVTMNNDSIVSGYFNDSVEGICTFGNNLFVVDEKAGQFYIFDIRSGKYKGSIGKKAYYYCNYKSDCVIDGINYNEHSIIAGLAKPHLKNDWRKNELASPDGISTAILADGSSRLAIVDQWNSRILMYDLDKILKDIE
;
A
#
# COMPACT_ATOMS: atom_id res chain seq x y z
N MET A 1 77.89 -17.07 -22.27
CA MET A 1 78.16 -17.71 -20.97
C MET A 1 76.92 -17.49 -20.13
N ILE A 2 75.89 -18.28 -20.24
CA ILE A 2 75.44 -19.41 -19.44
C ILE A 2 75.53 -19.12 -17.93
N LYS A 3 74.37 -18.96 -17.27
CA LYS A 3 73.85 -19.79 -16.19
C LYS A 3 72.61 -19.19 -15.56
N TYR A 4 71.50 -19.93 -15.69
CA TYR A 4 70.56 -20.55 -14.74
C TYR A 4 69.77 -19.59 -13.82
N LEU A 5 68.49 -19.40 -14.09
CA LEU A 5 67.31 -20.15 -13.57
C LEU A 5 67.29 -20.36 -12.04
N HIS A 6 66.34 -19.69 -11.40
CA HIS A 6 65.50 -20.36 -10.40
C HIS A 6 64.10 -19.75 -10.36
N ASN A 7 63.12 -20.63 -10.57
CA ASN A 7 61.71 -20.40 -10.42
C ASN A 7 61.33 -20.15 -8.97
N SER A 8 60.54 -19.12 -8.73
CA SER A 8 59.71 -19.03 -7.53
C SER A 8 58.29 -18.73 -7.98
N ILE A 9 57.48 -19.79 -7.98
CA ILE A 9 56.04 -19.72 -8.16
C ILE A 9 55.49 -19.10 -6.88
N LEU A 10 55.09 -17.81 -6.95
CA LEU A 10 54.22 -17.21 -5.94
C LEU A 10 52.78 -17.53 -6.35
N SER A 11 52.24 -18.49 -5.61
CA SER A 11 50.79 -18.78 -5.61
C SER A 11 50.02 -17.55 -5.13
N LEU A 12 49.44 -16.80 -6.09
CA LEU A 12 48.50 -15.74 -5.79
C LEU A 12 47.16 -16.38 -5.51
N THR A 13 46.88 -16.63 -4.23
CA THR A 13 45.55 -17.02 -3.76
C THR A 13 44.63 -15.81 -3.95
N MET A 14 43.91 -15.77 -5.05
CA MET A 14 42.79 -14.84 -5.24
C MET A 14 41.72 -15.22 -4.21
N CYS A 15 41.65 -14.47 -3.12
CA CYS A 15 40.44 -14.42 -2.32
C CYS A 15 39.34 -13.76 -3.19
N PHE A 16 38.48 -14.60 -3.78
CA PHE A 16 37.16 -14.17 -4.24
C PHE A 16 36.36 -13.78 -3.00
N LEU A 17 36.36 -12.51 -2.68
CA LEU A 17 35.31 -11.94 -1.87
C LEU A 17 34.02 -12.06 -2.71
N ALA A 18 33.32 -13.15 -2.49
CA ALA A 18 31.94 -13.26 -2.90
C ALA A 18 31.19 -12.10 -2.24
N PHE A 19 30.87 -11.08 -3.01
CA PHE A 19 29.81 -10.16 -2.67
C PHE A 19 28.54 -11.02 -2.60
N GLY A 20 28.20 -11.43 -1.39
CA GLY A 20 26.95 -12.10 -1.13
C GLY A 20 25.82 -11.20 -1.62
N CYS A 21 25.11 -11.62 -2.67
CA CYS A 21 23.71 -11.28 -2.80
C CYS A 21 23.10 -11.54 -1.41
N ASN A 22 22.61 -10.50 -0.76
CA ASN A 22 21.74 -10.68 0.39
C ASN A 22 20.48 -11.38 -0.15
N GLN A 23 20.50 -12.71 -0.14
CA GLN A 23 19.28 -13.47 -0.15
C GLN A 23 18.54 -13.04 1.12
N SER A 24 17.29 -12.59 0.96
CA SER A 24 16.35 -12.53 2.06
C SER A 24 16.50 -13.85 2.82
N GLN A 25 16.93 -13.78 4.07
CA GLN A 25 16.86 -14.96 4.93
C GLN A 25 15.38 -15.23 5.13
N ASP A 26 14.85 -16.22 4.39
CA ASP A 26 13.56 -16.80 4.74
C ASP A 26 13.70 -17.29 6.18
N VAL A 27 12.92 -16.71 7.07
CA VAL A 27 12.76 -17.30 8.39
C VAL A 27 12.00 -18.58 8.14
N ASP A 28 12.63 -19.72 8.36
CA ASP A 28 12.15 -21.06 7.97
C ASP A 28 10.68 -21.36 8.35
N GLY A 29 10.13 -20.65 9.33
CA GLY A 29 8.74 -20.78 9.77
C GLY A 29 7.70 -20.18 8.83
N LEU A 30 8.01 -19.09 8.13
CA LEU A 30 7.01 -18.34 7.34
C LEU A 30 6.69 -18.99 6.00
N SER A 31 7.56 -19.84 5.47
CA SER A 31 7.31 -20.60 4.23
C SER A 31 6.12 -21.58 4.35
N SER A 32 5.76 -21.98 5.57
CA SER A 32 4.64 -22.89 5.86
C SER A 32 3.30 -22.17 6.02
N ILE A 33 3.29 -20.84 6.06
CA ILE A 33 2.06 -20.06 6.18
C ILE A 33 1.34 -20.03 4.86
N THR A 34 0.07 -20.41 4.89
CA THR A 34 -0.80 -20.42 3.71
C THR A 34 -2.04 -19.59 3.98
N PRO A 35 -2.67 -18.97 2.96
CA PRO A 35 -3.94 -18.29 3.14
C PRO A 35 -5.02 -19.20 3.69
N LEU A 36 -5.89 -18.67 4.54
CA LEU A 36 -7.08 -19.33 5.05
C LEU A 36 -8.22 -19.34 4.04
N GLY A 37 -8.34 -18.27 3.26
CA GLY A 37 -9.45 -18.04 2.35
C GLY A 37 -9.10 -17.06 1.24
N ILE A 38 -10.03 -16.92 0.31
CA ILE A 38 -9.96 -16.07 -0.87
C ILE A 38 -11.32 -15.39 -1.08
N VAL A 39 -11.30 -14.11 -1.44
CA VAL A 39 -12.51 -13.33 -1.75
C VAL A 39 -12.29 -12.63 -3.10
N PRO A 40 -13.28 -12.59 -4.00
CA PRO A 40 -14.56 -13.33 -3.96
C PRO A 40 -14.38 -14.83 -4.10
N ASP A 41 -15.48 -15.59 -3.96
CA ASP A 41 -15.45 -17.03 -4.21
C ASP A 41 -14.86 -17.29 -5.61
N PRO A 42 -13.86 -18.19 -5.73
CA PRO A 42 -13.21 -18.50 -7.00
C PRO A 42 -14.16 -18.94 -8.10
N GLN A 43 -15.35 -19.45 -7.77
CA GLN A 43 -16.37 -19.86 -8.72
C GLN A 43 -17.02 -18.67 -9.43
N ASN A 44 -17.09 -17.50 -8.75
CA ASN A 44 -17.67 -16.27 -9.29
C ASN A 44 -16.72 -15.55 -10.24
N GLY A 45 -15.43 -15.87 -10.18
CA GLY A 45 -14.43 -15.39 -11.11
C GLY A 45 -14.05 -13.93 -10.91
N TYR A 46 -13.44 -13.38 -11.93
CA TYR A 46 -12.84 -12.04 -11.97
C TYR A 46 -13.49 -11.25 -13.09
N GLY A 47 -13.61 -9.94 -12.90
CA GLY A 47 -14.10 -9.06 -13.97
C GLY A 47 -15.07 -8.00 -13.47
N SER A 48 -15.95 -7.58 -14.38
CA SER A 48 -16.91 -6.50 -14.15
C SER A 48 -18.27 -6.95 -13.60
N GLY A 49 -18.42 -8.23 -13.25
CA GLY A 49 -19.64 -8.72 -12.61
C GLY A 49 -19.85 -8.08 -11.24
N VAL A 50 -21.10 -8.03 -10.80
CA VAL A 50 -21.47 -7.37 -9.53
C VAL A 50 -20.72 -7.95 -8.34
N ASP A 51 -20.57 -9.27 -8.31
CA ASP A 51 -19.91 -10.08 -7.29
C ASP A 51 -18.44 -10.41 -7.60
N GLN A 52 -17.88 -9.78 -8.65
CA GLN A 52 -16.48 -9.94 -9.06
C GLN A 52 -15.66 -8.74 -8.65
N LEU A 53 -14.34 -8.88 -8.63
CA LEU A 53 -13.37 -7.79 -8.48
C LEU A 53 -12.60 -7.58 -9.78
N ALA A 54 -12.20 -6.34 -10.04
CA ALA A 54 -11.33 -5.97 -11.14
C ALA A 54 -10.26 -4.98 -10.66
N GLN A 55 -9.04 -5.48 -10.49
CA GLN A 55 -7.91 -4.69 -9.98
C GLN A 55 -8.28 -3.92 -8.71
N PRO A 56 -8.65 -4.62 -7.62
CA PRO A 56 -8.84 -3.95 -6.34
C PRO A 56 -7.53 -3.31 -5.87
N ASP A 57 -7.63 -2.18 -5.17
CA ASP A 57 -6.49 -1.41 -4.70
C ASP A 57 -6.24 -1.64 -3.22
N ASP A 58 -7.27 -1.41 -2.39
CA ASP A 58 -7.15 -1.53 -0.94
C ASP A 58 -8.29 -2.33 -0.32
N VAL A 59 -8.08 -2.76 0.91
CA VAL A 59 -9.02 -3.55 1.70
C VAL A 59 -9.02 -3.10 3.15
N GLU A 60 -10.20 -2.93 3.74
CA GLU A 60 -10.37 -2.74 5.18
C GLU A 60 -11.13 -3.93 5.79
N LEU A 61 -10.46 -4.63 6.67
CA LEU A 61 -11.01 -5.81 7.37
C LEU A 61 -11.80 -5.36 8.59
N LEU A 62 -13.05 -5.82 8.69
CA LEU A 62 -13.95 -5.47 9.78
C LEU A 62 -13.92 -6.54 10.89
N SER A 63 -14.43 -6.19 12.08
CA SER A 63 -14.39 -7.06 13.26
C SER A 63 -15.27 -8.31 13.15
N ASP A 64 -16.25 -8.33 12.25
CA ASP A 64 -17.07 -9.50 11.94
C ASP A 64 -16.44 -10.41 10.87
N GLY A 65 -15.24 -10.05 10.40
CA GLY A 65 -14.52 -10.76 9.34
C GLY A 65 -14.95 -10.37 7.93
N SER A 66 -15.97 -9.54 7.78
CA SER A 66 -16.33 -8.94 6.48
C SER A 66 -15.29 -7.90 6.06
N MET A 67 -15.30 -7.49 4.80
CA MET A 67 -14.30 -6.57 4.28
C MET A 67 -14.88 -5.57 3.29
N VAL A 68 -14.41 -4.33 3.39
CA VAL A 68 -14.69 -3.28 2.42
C VAL A 68 -13.50 -3.17 1.48
N ILE A 69 -13.76 -3.12 0.18
CA ILE A 69 -12.74 -3.21 -0.87
C ILE A 69 -12.94 -2.06 -1.87
N SER A 70 -11.86 -1.36 -2.21
CA SER A 70 -11.82 -0.43 -3.33
C SER A 70 -11.60 -1.21 -4.63
N ASP A 71 -12.62 -1.30 -5.45
CA ASP A 71 -12.62 -2.03 -6.72
C ASP A 71 -12.43 -1.04 -7.88
N VAL A 72 -11.18 -0.61 -8.07
CA VAL A 72 -10.82 0.56 -8.89
C VAL A 72 -11.28 0.44 -10.32
N SER A 73 -10.96 -0.67 -11.01
CA SER A 73 -11.32 -0.83 -12.41
C SER A 73 -12.82 -0.95 -12.65
N ASN A 74 -13.58 -1.39 -11.66
CA ASN A 74 -15.03 -1.37 -11.69
C ASN A 74 -15.62 -0.03 -11.22
N ASN A 75 -14.80 0.88 -10.70
CA ASN A 75 -15.22 2.17 -10.17
C ASN A 75 -16.27 2.04 -9.05
N LEU A 76 -16.09 1.05 -8.16
CA LEU A 76 -17.03 0.66 -7.11
C LEU A 76 -16.33 0.48 -5.76
N ILE A 77 -17.07 0.74 -4.69
CA ILE A 77 -16.72 0.30 -3.35
C ILE A 77 -17.58 -0.94 -3.06
N LYS A 78 -16.94 -2.03 -2.64
CA LYS A 78 -17.64 -3.30 -2.42
C LYS A 78 -17.46 -3.80 -1.00
N HIS A 79 -18.53 -4.35 -0.44
CA HIS A 79 -18.54 -5.00 0.86
C HIS A 79 -18.83 -6.48 0.69
N PHE A 80 -17.89 -7.32 1.11
CA PHE A 80 -18.02 -8.77 1.09
C PHE A 80 -18.06 -9.32 2.50
N SER A 81 -18.83 -10.40 2.71
CA SER A 81 -18.77 -11.18 3.92
C SER A 81 -17.42 -11.91 4.06
N ALA A 82 -17.15 -12.46 5.25
CA ALA A 82 -15.99 -13.31 5.50
C ALA A 82 -15.92 -14.54 4.56
N ASP A 83 -17.07 -15.02 4.08
CA ASP A 83 -17.19 -16.17 3.17
C ASP A 83 -17.13 -15.75 1.68
N GLY A 84 -16.85 -14.47 1.39
CA GLY A 84 -16.70 -13.97 0.03
C GLY A 84 -18.02 -13.71 -0.71
N VAL A 85 -19.14 -13.56 0.00
CA VAL A 85 -20.43 -13.19 -0.57
C VAL A 85 -20.55 -11.67 -0.61
N LEU A 86 -20.92 -11.10 -1.75
CA LEU A 86 -21.17 -9.68 -1.87
C LEU A 86 -22.38 -9.27 -1.03
N LEU A 87 -22.18 -8.34 -0.11
CA LEU A 87 -23.22 -7.77 0.75
C LEU A 87 -23.76 -6.45 0.20
N LYS A 88 -22.85 -5.59 -0.30
CA LYS A 88 -23.21 -4.29 -0.83
C LYS A 88 -22.18 -3.81 -1.88
N SER A 89 -22.66 -3.03 -2.83
CA SER A 89 -21.84 -2.27 -3.78
C SER A 89 -22.28 -0.82 -3.79
N VAL A 90 -21.33 0.12 -3.81
CA VAL A 90 -21.56 1.56 -3.80
C VAL A 90 -20.90 2.17 -5.02
N SER A 91 -21.66 2.86 -5.82
CA SER A 91 -21.20 3.54 -7.04
C SER A 91 -21.08 5.05 -6.82
N ALA A 92 -20.53 5.78 -7.80
CA ALA A 92 -20.53 7.23 -7.82
C ALA A 92 -21.94 7.82 -7.63
N LYS A 93 -22.95 7.22 -8.26
CA LYS A 93 -24.35 7.66 -8.17
C LYS A 93 -24.89 7.52 -6.74
N ASP A 94 -24.55 6.44 -6.03
CA ASP A 94 -24.99 6.23 -4.64
C ASP A 94 -24.36 7.27 -3.70
N LEU A 95 -23.23 7.86 -4.11
CA LEU A 95 -22.57 8.96 -3.41
C LEU A 95 -23.04 10.35 -3.87
N GLY A 96 -23.99 10.44 -4.80
CA GLY A 96 -24.42 11.72 -5.37
C GLY A 96 -23.39 12.39 -6.29
N LEU A 97 -22.40 11.62 -6.79
CA LEU A 97 -21.37 12.05 -7.73
C LEU A 97 -21.73 11.53 -9.14
N GLU A 98 -22.83 12.04 -9.71
CA GLU A 98 -23.33 11.58 -11.00
C GLU A 98 -22.26 11.70 -12.10
N ASP A 99 -22.18 10.67 -12.95
CA ASP A 99 -21.27 10.57 -14.10
C ASP A 99 -19.78 10.71 -13.80
N SER A 100 -19.36 10.66 -12.52
CA SER A 100 -17.96 10.77 -12.12
C SER A 100 -17.28 9.41 -12.08
N GLN A 101 -16.03 9.37 -12.51
CA GLN A 101 -15.14 8.30 -12.09
C GLN A 101 -14.69 8.63 -10.66
N ILE A 102 -15.04 7.79 -9.69
CA ILE A 102 -14.62 7.98 -8.30
C ILE A 102 -13.21 7.44 -8.07
N LEU A 103 -12.83 6.35 -8.78
CA LEU A 103 -11.56 5.65 -8.61
C LEU A 103 -11.24 5.49 -7.13
N PRO A 104 -11.95 4.63 -6.40
CA PRO A 104 -11.70 4.45 -4.98
C PRO A 104 -10.33 3.82 -4.77
N THR A 105 -9.51 4.36 -3.85
CA THR A 105 -8.17 3.86 -3.54
C THR A 105 -8.07 3.49 -2.07
N GLY A 106 -7.38 4.23 -1.23
CA GLY A 106 -7.17 3.88 0.17
C GLY A 106 -8.45 3.81 1.01
N ILE A 107 -8.48 2.90 1.97
CA ILE A 107 -9.59 2.69 2.91
C ILE A 107 -9.07 2.72 4.35
N SER A 108 -9.83 3.31 5.25
CA SER A 108 -9.60 3.25 6.70
C SER A 108 -10.92 3.30 7.44
N LYS A 109 -10.94 2.88 8.71
CA LYS A 109 -12.12 2.99 9.59
C LYS A 109 -11.77 3.69 10.89
N ASP A 110 -12.77 4.31 11.52
CA ASP A 110 -12.65 4.77 12.89
C ASP A 110 -13.19 3.73 13.89
N SER A 111 -13.00 4.01 15.18
CA SER A 111 -13.46 3.15 16.28
C SER A 111 -14.99 3.07 16.39
N SER A 112 -15.72 3.97 15.76
CA SER A 112 -17.19 4.00 15.70
C SER A 112 -17.75 3.21 14.52
N GLY A 113 -16.86 2.68 13.64
CA GLY A 113 -17.21 1.89 12.48
C GLY A 113 -17.54 2.71 11.22
N PHE A 114 -17.32 4.02 11.22
CA PHE A 114 -17.38 4.79 9.98
C PHE A 114 -16.20 4.40 9.08
N ILE A 115 -16.47 4.31 7.78
CA ILE A 115 -15.50 3.96 6.76
C ILE A 115 -15.10 5.21 5.99
N TYR A 116 -13.81 5.41 5.79
CA TYR A 116 -13.24 6.55 5.06
C TYR A 116 -12.54 6.02 3.81
N ILE A 117 -12.88 6.57 2.66
CA ILE A 117 -12.35 6.10 1.38
C ILE A 117 -11.89 7.28 0.56
N THR A 118 -10.67 7.22 0.08
CA THR A 118 -10.16 8.18 -0.88
C THR A 118 -10.76 7.91 -2.26
N LEU A 119 -11.22 8.96 -2.89
CA LEU A 119 -11.82 8.96 -4.23
C LEU A 119 -10.89 9.74 -5.16
N GLU A 120 -9.86 9.07 -5.70
CA GLU A 120 -8.82 9.71 -6.51
C GLU A 120 -9.43 10.48 -7.68
N GLY A 121 -10.33 9.85 -8.43
CA GLY A 121 -10.98 10.48 -9.58
C GLY A 121 -11.87 11.68 -9.25
N ALA A 122 -12.37 11.75 -8.02
CA ALA A 122 -13.20 12.86 -7.54
C ALA A 122 -12.38 13.92 -6.78
N GLY A 123 -11.16 13.62 -6.33
CA GLY A 123 -10.37 14.50 -5.47
C GLY A 123 -11.02 14.75 -4.11
N LEU A 124 -11.63 13.75 -3.51
CA LEU A 124 -12.40 13.82 -2.27
C LEU A 124 -12.11 12.60 -1.39
N ILE A 125 -12.47 12.70 -0.12
CA ILE A 125 -12.62 11.55 0.77
C ILE A 125 -14.11 11.40 1.08
N ALA A 126 -14.67 10.20 0.90
CA ALA A 126 -16.01 9.86 1.37
C ALA A 126 -15.93 9.29 2.80
N ARG A 127 -16.66 9.87 3.74
CA ARG A 127 -16.97 9.25 5.02
C ARG A 127 -18.32 8.56 4.89
N LEU A 128 -18.33 7.25 5.12
CA LEU A 128 -19.52 6.40 5.00
C LEU A 128 -19.95 5.91 6.37
N ASN A 129 -21.24 5.79 6.56
CA ASN A 129 -21.82 5.08 7.71
C ASN A 129 -21.39 3.60 7.70
N PRO A 130 -21.50 2.85 8.81
CA PRO A 130 -21.20 1.42 8.85
C PRO A 130 -21.99 0.58 7.83
N ASP A 131 -23.16 1.06 7.38
CA ASP A 131 -23.96 0.45 6.32
C ASP A 131 -23.54 0.89 4.91
N LEU A 132 -22.42 1.61 4.77
CA LEU A 132 -21.89 2.19 3.53
C LEU A 132 -22.84 3.19 2.84
N THR A 133 -23.73 3.85 3.56
CA THR A 133 -24.38 5.06 3.05
C THR A 133 -23.49 6.27 3.26
N LEU A 134 -23.54 7.24 2.36
CA LEU A 134 -22.75 8.47 2.50
C LEU A 134 -23.19 9.24 3.75
N ASP A 135 -22.22 9.57 4.61
CA ASP A 135 -22.39 10.54 5.69
C ASP A 135 -22.01 11.94 5.23
N GLN A 136 -20.76 12.12 4.81
CA GLN A 136 -20.26 13.39 4.29
C GLN A 136 -19.03 13.21 3.41
N PHE A 137 -18.67 14.25 2.65
CA PHE A 137 -17.35 14.36 2.02
C PHE A 137 -16.39 15.18 2.88
N ILE A 138 -15.09 14.82 2.81
CA ILE A 138 -14.00 15.55 3.43
C ILE A 138 -13.05 16.03 2.32
N GLY A 139 -12.49 17.23 2.49
CA GLY A 139 -11.76 17.91 1.43
C GLY A 139 -12.70 18.67 0.49
N LYS A 140 -12.16 19.17 -0.58
CA LYS A 140 -12.94 19.86 -1.60
C LYS A 140 -12.42 19.54 -3.01
N LYS A 141 -13.34 19.40 -3.94
CA LYS A 141 -13.02 19.34 -5.37
C LYS A 141 -12.55 20.70 -5.85
N CYS A 142 -11.42 20.75 -6.52
CA CYS A 142 -10.86 21.99 -7.05
C CYS A 142 -10.41 21.80 -8.50
N ASP A 143 -10.58 22.84 -9.30
CA ASP A 143 -9.99 22.90 -10.63
C ASP A 143 -8.52 23.32 -10.50
N ILE A 144 -7.66 22.37 -10.13
CA ILE A 144 -6.24 22.60 -9.97
C ILE A 144 -5.53 22.36 -11.29
N THR A 145 -4.80 23.38 -11.73
CA THR A 145 -3.95 23.33 -12.91
C THR A 145 -2.50 23.57 -12.53
N ALA A 146 -1.58 23.29 -13.46
CA ALA A 146 -0.16 23.59 -13.26
C ALA A 146 0.11 25.08 -12.98
N ASP A 147 -0.80 25.97 -13.36
CA ASP A 147 -0.64 27.42 -13.22
C ASP A 147 -1.20 27.96 -11.89
N ASN A 148 -2.18 27.28 -11.28
CA ASN A 148 -2.88 27.78 -10.09
C ASN A 148 -2.68 26.98 -8.80
N TYR A 149 -1.91 25.89 -8.82
CA TYR A 149 -1.77 24.98 -7.69
C TYR A 149 -1.12 25.61 -6.43
N TYR A 150 -0.50 26.77 -6.57
CA TYR A 150 0.02 27.57 -5.44
C TYR A 150 -1.00 28.50 -4.80
N ASN A 151 -2.21 28.61 -5.34
CA ASN A 151 -3.20 29.52 -4.79
C ASN A 151 -3.63 29.03 -3.38
N PRO A 152 -3.58 29.86 -2.33
CA PRO A 152 -4.11 29.54 -1.00
C PRO A 152 -5.59 29.13 -1.01
N GLU A 153 -6.37 29.54 -1.99
CA GLU A 153 -7.75 29.08 -2.18
C GLU A 153 -7.86 27.57 -2.41
N ASN A 154 -6.75 26.93 -2.80
CA ASN A 154 -6.66 25.48 -2.98
C ASN A 154 -6.32 24.73 -1.69
N ASP A 155 -6.20 25.40 -0.56
CA ASP A 155 -5.97 24.72 0.72
C ASP A 155 -7.14 23.76 1.04
N GLY A 156 -6.82 22.53 1.38
CA GLY A 156 -7.81 21.46 1.57
C GLY A 156 -8.32 20.79 0.30
N CYS A 157 -7.83 21.19 -0.89
CA CYS A 157 -8.08 20.47 -2.12
C CYS A 157 -7.25 19.16 -2.17
N LEU A 158 -7.84 18.11 -2.68
CA LEU A 158 -7.17 16.86 -2.98
C LEU A 158 -7.10 16.67 -4.50
N ILE A 159 -5.97 16.17 -4.99
CA ILE A 159 -5.72 16.02 -6.44
C ILE A 159 -5.70 14.55 -6.84
N ALA A 160 -4.91 13.77 -6.13
CA ALA A 160 -4.77 12.34 -6.32
C ALA A 160 -4.60 11.68 -4.95
N PRO A 161 -5.64 11.69 -4.08
CA PRO A 161 -5.56 11.10 -2.76
C PRO A 161 -5.43 9.58 -2.89
N GLN A 162 -4.49 9.01 -2.14
CA GLN A 162 -4.19 7.57 -2.08
C GLN A 162 -4.43 7.04 -0.68
N GLY A 163 -3.38 6.56 -0.01
CA GLY A 163 -3.49 6.02 1.34
C GLY A 163 -4.13 6.99 2.34
N ILE A 164 -4.90 6.45 3.25
CA ILE A 164 -5.67 7.18 4.26
C ILE A 164 -5.59 6.47 5.60
N ILE A 165 -5.51 7.22 6.69
CA ILE A 165 -5.69 6.72 8.05
C ILE A 165 -6.56 7.65 8.85
N VAL A 166 -7.26 7.09 9.85
CA VAL A 166 -8.03 7.83 10.85
C VAL A 166 -7.41 7.57 12.21
N ALA A 167 -7.05 8.64 12.91
CA ALA A 167 -6.53 8.54 14.27
C ALA A 167 -7.66 8.39 15.29
N ASP A 168 -7.34 7.94 16.50
CA ASP A 168 -8.32 7.71 17.58
C ASP A 168 -9.10 8.97 17.98
N ASN A 169 -8.53 10.16 17.76
CA ASN A 169 -9.20 11.43 17.98
C ASN A 169 -10.13 11.85 16.83
N GLY A 170 -10.23 11.02 15.80
CA GLY A 170 -11.05 11.24 14.61
C GLY A 170 -10.40 12.11 13.53
N ASP A 171 -9.18 12.61 13.73
CA ASP A 171 -8.44 13.32 12.68
C ASP A 171 -8.14 12.39 11.51
N VAL A 172 -8.31 12.89 10.29
CA VAL A 172 -8.07 12.16 9.05
C VAL A 172 -6.76 12.62 8.43
N TYR A 173 -5.93 11.66 8.08
CA TYR A 173 -4.67 11.89 7.36
C TYR A 173 -4.71 11.17 6.02
N VAL A 174 -4.29 11.85 4.97
CA VAL A 174 -4.31 11.30 3.60
C VAL A 174 -3.04 11.68 2.86
N VAL A 175 -2.48 10.77 2.11
CA VAL A 175 -1.41 11.04 1.15
C VAL A 175 -2.03 11.53 -0.14
N ASP A 176 -1.56 12.67 -0.64
CA ASP A 176 -1.98 13.23 -1.93
C ASP A 176 -0.81 13.27 -2.91
N MET A 177 -0.90 12.50 -3.99
CA MET A 177 0.13 12.37 -5.02
C MET A 177 0.16 13.53 -6.04
N ALA A 178 -0.35 14.68 -5.70
CA ALA A 178 -0.43 15.85 -6.58
C ALA A 178 0.87 16.13 -7.37
N LYS A 179 2.03 15.90 -6.78
CA LYS A 179 3.33 16.12 -7.41
C LYS A 179 3.60 15.19 -8.61
N GLU A 180 3.20 13.93 -8.51
CA GLU A 180 3.38 12.99 -9.62
C GLU A 180 2.44 13.33 -10.77
N VAL A 181 1.22 13.74 -10.48
CA VAL A 181 0.23 14.16 -11.48
C VAL A 181 0.73 15.36 -12.28
N PHE A 182 1.25 16.39 -11.62
CA PHE A 182 1.69 17.62 -12.32
C PHE A 182 3.16 17.61 -12.75
N LYS A 183 3.96 16.64 -12.31
CA LYS A 183 5.41 16.54 -12.58
C LYS A 183 6.20 17.81 -12.24
N VAL A 184 5.74 18.61 -11.29
CA VAL A 184 6.35 19.88 -10.89
C VAL A 184 7.27 19.70 -9.70
N LYS A 185 8.31 20.54 -9.60
CA LYS A 185 9.36 20.42 -8.58
C LYS A 185 8.93 20.86 -7.16
N LYS A 186 7.95 21.73 -7.06
CA LYS A 186 7.41 22.22 -5.79
C LYS A 186 5.91 22.33 -5.92
N ILE A 187 5.16 21.67 -5.05
CA ILE A 187 3.72 21.80 -4.91
C ILE A 187 3.45 22.16 -3.46
N ARG A 188 2.67 23.23 -3.23
CA ARG A 188 2.30 23.69 -1.89
C ARG A 188 1.54 22.60 -1.12
N ASN A 189 0.77 21.82 -1.82
CA ASN A 189 -0.18 20.88 -1.28
C ASN A 189 0.19 19.42 -1.57
N PHE A 190 1.43 19.05 -1.42
CA PHE A 190 1.90 17.68 -1.62
C PHE A 190 2.21 17.01 -0.28
N GLY A 191 1.93 15.71 -0.18
CA GLY A 191 2.31 14.89 0.96
C GLY A 191 1.15 14.54 1.89
N ILE A 192 1.42 14.40 3.18
CA ILE A 192 0.38 14.07 4.16
C ILE A 192 -0.48 15.32 4.41
N ARG A 193 -1.78 15.17 4.17
CA ARG A 193 -2.78 16.18 4.47
C ARG A 193 -3.55 15.78 5.69
N LYS A 194 -3.76 16.73 6.58
CA LYS A 194 -4.52 16.51 7.80
C LYS A 194 -5.83 17.27 7.75
N PHE A 195 -6.91 16.59 8.11
CA PHE A 195 -8.22 17.18 8.34
C PHE A 195 -8.60 16.92 9.81
N LYS A 196 -8.63 17.99 10.60
CA LYS A 196 -9.04 17.93 12.00
C LYS A 196 -10.54 17.66 12.13
N GLN A 197 -10.90 16.70 12.95
CA GLN A 197 -12.28 16.49 13.33
C GLN A 197 -12.76 17.60 14.26
N MET A 198 -13.87 18.21 13.92
CA MET A 198 -14.55 19.25 14.69
C MET A 198 -15.90 18.69 15.14
N ASN A 199 -16.22 18.86 16.41
CA ASN A 199 -17.51 18.47 16.94
C ASN A 199 -18.27 19.72 17.40
N ASN A 200 -19.30 20.09 16.65
CA ASN A 200 -20.11 21.28 16.90
C ASN A 200 -21.54 20.83 17.23
N ASP A 201 -21.89 20.86 18.52
CA ASP A 201 -23.22 20.51 19.03
C ASP A 201 -23.71 19.11 18.57
N GLY A 202 -22.78 18.15 18.51
CA GLY A 202 -23.06 16.79 18.08
C GLY A 202 -22.95 16.52 16.57
N ALA A 203 -22.76 17.56 15.75
CA ALA A 203 -22.46 17.41 14.35
C ALA A 203 -20.95 17.33 14.13
N VAL A 204 -20.49 16.28 13.42
CA VAL A 204 -19.09 16.10 13.04
C VAL A 204 -18.84 16.81 11.71
N SER A 205 -17.78 17.60 11.67
CA SER A 205 -17.26 18.24 10.45
C SER A 205 -15.73 18.14 10.43
N TYR A 206 -15.11 18.52 9.32
CA TYR A 206 -13.66 18.43 9.15
C TYR A 206 -13.10 19.77 8.66
N ALA A 207 -12.01 20.21 9.28
CA ALA A 207 -11.28 21.41 8.89
C ALA A 207 -9.86 21.04 8.47
N TYR A 208 -9.43 21.55 7.31
CA TYR A 208 -8.06 21.37 6.85
C TYR A 208 -7.05 21.98 7.82
N ASP A 209 -6.04 21.20 8.22
CA ASP A 209 -4.95 21.63 9.08
C ASP A 209 -3.78 22.12 8.24
N LEU A 210 -3.77 23.41 7.94
CA LEU A 210 -2.72 24.02 7.12
C LEU A 210 -1.36 23.96 7.83
N GLU A 211 -1.31 24.20 9.15
CA GLU A 211 -0.07 24.19 9.92
C GLU A 211 0.61 22.83 9.88
N PHE A 212 -0.15 21.75 10.13
CA PHE A 212 0.37 20.39 10.00
C PHE A 212 0.88 20.11 8.59
N SER A 213 0.14 20.51 7.59
CA SER A 213 0.44 20.21 6.19
C SER A 213 1.61 21.04 5.64
N GLU A 214 1.87 22.23 6.17
CA GLU A 214 3.00 23.10 5.77
C GLU A 214 4.30 22.81 6.54
N THR A 215 4.24 22.33 7.78
CA THR A 215 5.43 22.02 8.60
C THR A 215 6.24 20.85 8.08
N GLN A 216 5.67 20.09 7.17
CA GLN A 216 6.36 18.94 6.61
C GLN A 216 7.47 19.42 5.67
N GLU A 217 8.72 19.23 6.01
CA GLU A 217 9.85 19.24 5.08
C GLU A 217 9.74 18.06 4.09
N ILE A 218 8.55 17.80 3.65
CA ILE A 218 8.06 16.63 2.92
C ILE A 218 8.76 16.45 1.59
N THR A 219 9.14 17.54 0.97
CA THR A 219 9.76 17.49 -0.36
C THR A 219 11.06 16.68 -0.39
N ALA A 220 11.57 16.36 0.79
CA ALA A 220 12.86 15.72 0.95
C ALA A 220 12.79 14.17 0.96
N VAL A 221 11.74 13.57 1.53
CA VAL A 221 11.64 12.11 1.71
C VAL A 221 10.49 11.47 0.95
N MET A 222 9.51 12.25 0.46
CA MET A 222 8.33 11.76 -0.22
C MET A 222 8.29 12.22 -1.68
N ARG A 223 7.90 11.34 -2.58
CA ARG A 223 7.70 11.65 -4.00
C ARG A 223 6.48 10.95 -4.59
N LYS A 224 6.38 9.65 -4.48
CA LYS A 224 5.21 8.86 -4.83
C LYS A 224 4.93 7.96 -3.64
N SER A 225 4.06 8.44 -2.80
CA SER A 225 3.66 7.76 -1.57
C SER A 225 2.29 7.15 -1.77
N GLU A 226 2.14 5.89 -1.40
CA GLU A 226 0.93 5.12 -1.61
C GLU A 226 0.26 4.80 -0.27
N GLY A 227 0.72 3.77 0.43
CA GLY A 227 0.11 3.30 1.66
C GLY A 227 0.46 4.15 2.89
N MET A 228 -0.46 4.18 3.83
CA MET A 228 -0.31 4.81 5.14
C MET A 228 -0.66 3.84 6.26
N ALA A 229 0.04 3.97 7.39
CA ALA A 229 -0.32 3.29 8.63
C ALA A 229 -0.04 4.17 9.84
N ILE A 230 -0.72 3.89 10.96
CA ILE A 230 -0.51 4.57 12.23
C ILE A 230 -0.02 3.58 13.27
N SER A 231 0.91 3.98 14.12
CA SER A 231 1.33 3.14 15.25
C SER A 231 0.19 2.98 16.26
N GLU A 232 0.13 1.82 16.92
CA GLU A 232 -0.90 1.52 17.94
C GLU A 232 -0.95 2.58 19.05
N ASN A 233 0.20 3.14 19.42
CA ASN A 233 0.27 4.22 20.44
C ASN A 233 -0.12 5.59 19.90
N GLN A 234 -0.63 5.70 18.69
CA GLN A 234 -1.10 6.94 18.05
C GLN A 234 -0.06 8.09 18.05
N LYS A 235 1.21 7.77 17.81
CA LYS A 235 2.29 8.76 17.80
C LYS A 235 3.06 8.88 16.50
N THR A 236 2.99 7.85 15.65
CA THR A 236 3.78 7.77 14.43
C THR A 236 2.91 7.42 13.25
N ILE A 237 3.06 8.18 12.18
CA ILE A 237 2.56 7.85 10.84
C ILE A 237 3.69 7.17 10.08
N PHE A 238 3.39 6.07 9.43
CA PHE A 238 4.25 5.40 8.47
C PHE A 238 3.73 5.63 7.06
N ILE A 239 4.63 5.91 6.12
CA ILE A 239 4.31 6.17 4.72
C ILE A 239 5.14 5.27 3.83
N ALA A 240 4.48 4.50 2.98
CA ALA A 240 5.12 3.73 1.93
C ALA A 240 5.59 4.66 0.81
N GLU A 241 6.88 4.60 0.44
CA GLU A 241 7.46 5.46 -0.59
C GLU A 241 7.95 4.62 -1.77
N GLU A 242 7.16 4.60 -2.82
CA GLU A 242 7.44 3.85 -4.05
C GLU A 242 8.58 4.48 -4.85
N LYS A 243 8.63 5.83 -4.92
CA LYS A 243 9.64 6.55 -5.70
C LYS A 243 10.37 7.59 -4.86
N PRO A 244 11.43 7.21 -4.15
CA PRO A 244 12.17 8.14 -3.30
C PRO A 244 12.76 9.31 -4.09
N GLN A 245 12.89 10.47 -3.45
CA GLN A 245 13.55 11.63 -4.04
C GLN A 245 15.03 11.36 -4.26
N VAL A 246 15.49 11.70 -5.48
CA VAL A 246 16.92 11.69 -5.82
C VAL A 246 17.60 12.87 -5.10
N GLY A 247 18.62 12.62 -4.32
CA GLY A 247 19.54 13.64 -3.86
C GLY A 247 19.64 13.88 -2.37
N GLN A 248 18.65 13.49 -1.55
CA GLN A 248 18.73 13.72 -0.10
C GLN A 248 19.56 12.65 0.64
N PHE A 249 19.46 11.39 0.21
CA PHE A 249 20.19 10.27 0.81
C PHE A 249 21.27 9.69 -0.11
N GLY A 250 21.94 10.55 -0.88
CA GLY A 250 22.98 10.13 -1.84
C GLY A 250 22.41 9.56 -3.15
N ASN A 251 23.28 9.03 -4.01
CA ASN A 251 22.95 8.54 -5.35
C ASN A 251 22.10 7.23 -5.37
N VAL A 252 21.30 6.96 -4.34
CA VAL A 252 20.56 5.69 -4.22
C VAL A 252 19.14 5.84 -4.78
N SER A 253 19.04 6.26 -6.01
CA SER A 253 17.80 6.59 -6.73
C SER A 253 16.83 5.41 -6.96
N LYS A 254 17.06 4.23 -6.38
CA LYS A 254 16.27 3.03 -6.64
C LYS A 254 15.85 2.25 -5.39
N LYS A 255 16.15 2.75 -4.19
CA LYS A 255 15.79 2.04 -2.96
C LYS A 255 14.49 2.59 -2.41
N ARG A 256 13.57 1.68 -2.14
CA ARG A 256 12.26 1.94 -1.56
C ARG A 256 12.33 1.84 -0.05
N TYR A 257 11.49 2.57 0.64
CA TYR A 257 11.44 2.58 2.10
C TYR A 257 10.06 2.93 2.63
N VAL A 258 9.87 2.69 3.91
CA VAL A 258 8.77 3.29 4.67
C VAL A 258 9.37 4.41 5.54
N ALA A 259 8.84 5.61 5.40
CA ALA A 259 9.25 6.78 6.18
C ALA A 259 8.34 6.96 7.39
N ALA A 260 8.90 7.38 8.54
CA ALA A 260 8.17 7.62 9.79
C ALA A 260 8.06 9.11 10.10
N PHE A 261 6.84 9.54 10.43
CA PHE A 261 6.51 10.94 10.79
C PHE A 261 5.82 11.00 12.14
N ASN A 262 5.97 12.11 12.82
CA ASN A 262 5.23 12.39 14.04
C ASN A 262 3.76 12.68 13.72
N LEU A 263 2.83 12.05 14.43
CA LEU A 263 1.39 12.22 14.21
C LEU A 263 0.89 13.60 14.58
N GLU A 264 1.48 14.23 15.61
CA GLU A 264 1.00 15.50 16.14
C GLU A 264 1.34 16.66 15.22
N ASP A 265 2.61 16.76 14.80
CA ASP A 265 3.16 17.90 14.08
C ASP A 265 3.63 17.60 12.64
N GLY A 266 3.52 16.37 12.19
CA GLY A 266 3.89 15.95 10.82
C GLY A 266 5.40 15.94 10.56
N ARG A 267 6.25 16.15 11.57
CA ARG A 267 7.70 16.19 11.39
C ARG A 267 8.25 14.81 11.06
N PHE A 268 9.15 14.75 10.10
CA PHE A 268 9.93 13.54 9.80
C PHE A 268 10.79 13.13 11.00
N LEU A 269 10.75 11.86 11.36
CA LEU A 269 11.44 11.33 12.55
C LEU A 269 12.86 10.82 12.26
N ASP A 270 13.46 11.23 11.14
CA ASP A 270 14.78 10.75 10.66
C ASP A 270 14.87 9.23 10.62
N ARG A 271 13.75 8.58 10.28
CA ARG A 271 13.63 7.14 10.34
C ARG A 271 13.07 6.56 9.06
N LEU A 272 13.85 5.69 8.44
CA LEU A 272 13.48 4.88 7.28
C LEU A 272 13.52 3.39 7.65
N ILE A 273 12.46 2.66 7.26
CA ILE A 273 12.33 1.22 7.48
C ILE A 273 12.46 0.50 6.14
N GLY A 274 13.05 -0.70 6.15
CA GLY A 274 13.29 -1.50 4.95
C GLY A 274 14.57 -1.14 4.20
N VAL A 275 15.42 -0.29 4.78
CA VAL A 275 16.72 0.08 4.23
C VAL A 275 17.81 0.04 5.29
N THR A 276 19.05 -0.11 4.83
CA THR A 276 20.26 0.05 5.68
C THR A 276 20.91 1.37 5.37
N MET A 277 21.14 2.18 6.38
CA MET A 277 21.81 3.47 6.29
C MET A 277 23.30 3.34 6.68
N ASN A 278 24.16 4.08 5.96
CA ASN A 278 25.52 4.35 6.37
C ASN A 278 25.71 5.87 6.32
N ASN A 279 25.83 6.49 7.49
CA ASN A 279 25.67 7.94 7.64
C ASN A 279 24.36 8.39 6.96
N ASP A 280 24.41 9.39 6.10
CA ASP A 280 23.26 9.95 5.40
C ASP A 280 22.94 9.25 4.06
N SER A 281 23.49 8.05 3.83
CA SER A 281 23.32 7.33 2.55
C SER A 281 22.67 5.97 2.74
N ILE A 282 21.68 5.63 1.91
CA ILE A 282 21.12 4.29 1.85
C ILE A 282 22.08 3.38 1.09
N VAL A 283 22.58 2.33 1.75
CA VAL A 283 23.54 1.37 1.15
C VAL A 283 22.87 0.10 0.64
N SER A 284 21.78 -0.33 1.27
CA SER A 284 20.99 -1.49 0.83
C SER A 284 19.52 -1.34 1.21
N GLY A 285 18.64 -2.17 0.68
CA GLY A 285 17.23 -2.19 1.00
C GLY A 285 16.62 -3.55 0.72
N TYR A 286 15.54 -3.86 1.43
CA TYR A 286 14.78 -5.10 1.29
C TYR A 286 13.88 -5.09 0.07
N PHE A 287 13.25 -3.94 -0.22
CA PHE A 287 12.25 -3.83 -1.27
C PHE A 287 12.85 -3.82 -2.67
N ASN A 288 12.16 -4.48 -3.61
CA ASN A 288 12.64 -4.61 -4.97
C ASN A 288 12.35 -3.38 -5.83
N ASP A 289 11.08 -2.96 -5.94
CA ASP A 289 10.77 -1.84 -6.85
C ASP A 289 9.53 -1.02 -6.49
N SER A 290 8.55 -1.55 -5.76
CA SER A 290 7.31 -0.85 -5.46
C SER A 290 6.85 -1.21 -4.06
N VAL A 291 6.75 -0.22 -3.18
CA VAL A 291 6.20 -0.35 -1.82
C VAL A 291 4.83 0.30 -1.85
N GLU A 292 3.80 -0.50 -1.67
CA GLU A 292 2.41 -0.09 -1.79
C GLU A 292 1.72 -0.07 -0.41
N GLY A 293 0.79 -0.96 -0.16
CA GLY A 293 0.03 -1.00 1.09
C GLY A 293 0.88 -1.29 2.32
N ILE A 294 0.55 -0.66 3.43
CA ILE A 294 1.14 -0.92 4.73
C ILE A 294 0.08 -0.92 5.82
N CYS A 295 0.26 -1.78 6.83
CA CYS A 295 -0.54 -1.73 8.05
C CYS A 295 0.29 -2.06 9.28
N THR A 296 -0.24 -1.77 10.46
CA THR A 296 0.39 -2.08 11.74
C THR A 296 -0.47 -3.03 12.56
N PHE A 297 0.16 -3.89 13.34
CA PHE A 297 -0.51 -4.68 14.36
C PHE A 297 0.45 -4.93 15.52
N GLY A 298 0.10 -4.45 16.70
CA GLY A 298 1.00 -4.43 17.85
C GLY A 298 2.29 -3.69 17.53
N ASN A 299 3.41 -4.38 17.69
CA ASN A 299 4.74 -3.83 17.39
C ASN A 299 5.27 -4.23 16.01
N ASN A 300 4.39 -4.65 15.11
CA ASN A 300 4.77 -5.08 13.77
C ASN A 300 4.22 -4.14 12.71
N LEU A 301 5.04 -3.86 11.70
CA LEU A 301 4.71 -3.17 10.47
C LEU A 301 4.75 -4.18 9.33
N PHE A 302 3.62 -4.33 8.64
CA PHE A 302 3.48 -5.14 7.44
C PHE A 302 3.58 -4.22 6.23
N VAL A 303 4.39 -4.62 5.26
CA VAL A 303 4.73 -3.77 4.10
C VAL A 303 4.67 -4.60 2.83
N VAL A 304 3.81 -4.20 1.93
CA VAL A 304 3.63 -4.88 0.64
C VAL A 304 4.69 -4.43 -0.36
N ASP A 305 5.31 -5.37 -1.06
CA ASP A 305 6.20 -5.14 -2.22
C ASP A 305 5.55 -5.75 -3.46
N GLU A 306 4.93 -4.89 -4.26
CA GLU A 306 4.22 -5.23 -5.48
C GLU A 306 5.07 -6.09 -6.42
N LYS A 307 6.31 -5.68 -6.68
CA LYS A 307 7.19 -6.34 -7.65
C LYS A 307 7.80 -7.64 -7.13
N ALA A 308 7.94 -7.77 -5.81
CA ALA A 308 8.40 -9.01 -5.20
C ALA A 308 7.27 -10.06 -5.11
N GLY A 309 6.00 -9.63 -5.14
CA GLY A 309 4.86 -10.50 -4.86
C GLY A 309 4.87 -11.00 -3.41
N GLN A 310 5.25 -10.12 -2.47
CA GLN A 310 5.45 -10.45 -1.06
C GLN A 310 4.96 -9.33 -0.17
N PHE A 311 4.71 -9.64 1.09
CA PHE A 311 4.70 -8.63 2.13
C PHE A 311 5.78 -8.95 3.17
N TYR A 312 6.40 -7.90 3.67
CA TYR A 312 7.49 -7.95 4.63
C TYR A 312 6.99 -7.56 6.01
N ILE A 313 7.62 -8.09 7.04
CA ILE A 313 7.29 -7.81 8.43
C ILE A 313 8.52 -7.20 9.11
N PHE A 314 8.33 -6.04 9.72
CA PHE A 314 9.36 -5.32 10.45
C PHE A 314 8.90 -5.02 11.88
N ASP A 315 9.84 -5.00 12.80
CA ASP A 315 9.62 -4.44 14.13
C ASP A 315 9.51 -2.92 14.05
N ILE A 316 8.40 -2.37 14.51
CA ILE A 316 8.12 -0.92 14.44
C ILE A 316 9.18 -0.11 15.18
N ARG A 317 9.68 -0.55 16.33
CA ARG A 317 10.59 0.23 17.17
C ARG A 317 12.01 0.25 16.66
N SER A 318 12.51 -0.90 16.24
CA SER A 318 13.91 -1.07 15.79
C SER A 318 14.07 -0.94 14.28
N GLY A 319 13.00 -1.09 13.50
CA GLY A 319 13.06 -1.24 12.04
C GLY A 319 13.63 -2.58 11.59
N LYS A 320 13.84 -3.53 12.52
CA LYS A 320 14.43 -4.82 12.21
C LYS A 320 13.48 -5.68 11.38
N TYR A 321 13.99 -6.27 10.31
CA TYR A 321 13.30 -7.27 9.53
C TYR A 321 13.03 -8.53 10.36
N LYS A 322 11.81 -9.06 10.29
CA LYS A 322 11.35 -10.25 11.01
C LYS A 322 11.01 -11.41 10.09
N GLY A 323 10.62 -11.12 8.85
CA GLY A 323 10.26 -12.15 7.87
C GLY A 323 9.47 -11.60 6.69
N SER A 324 9.18 -12.46 5.71
CA SER A 324 8.30 -12.15 4.60
C SER A 324 7.42 -13.34 4.20
N ILE A 325 6.25 -13.06 3.66
CA ILE A 325 5.29 -14.06 3.18
C ILE A 325 4.91 -13.71 1.74
N GLY A 326 4.71 -14.74 0.95
CA GLY A 326 4.38 -14.62 -0.46
C GLY A 326 5.59 -14.88 -1.35
N LYS A 327 5.31 -15.05 -2.61
CA LYS A 327 6.31 -15.13 -3.68
C LYS A 327 5.68 -14.63 -4.96
N LYS A 328 6.50 -14.05 -5.81
CA LYS A 328 6.06 -13.57 -7.11
C LYS A 328 5.40 -14.70 -7.89
N ALA A 329 4.17 -14.46 -8.36
CA ALA A 329 3.52 -15.37 -9.26
C ALA A 329 4.35 -15.56 -10.54
N TYR A 330 4.51 -16.79 -10.97
CA TYR A 330 5.36 -17.13 -12.13
C TYR A 330 4.86 -16.56 -13.47
N TYR A 331 3.64 -16.09 -13.52
CA TYR A 331 2.94 -15.68 -14.73
C TYR A 331 2.80 -14.17 -14.90
N TYR A 332 3.73 -13.42 -14.31
CA TYR A 332 3.81 -12.00 -14.58
C TYR A 332 4.22 -11.78 -16.03
N CYS A 333 3.23 -11.51 -16.87
CA CYS A 333 3.46 -11.09 -18.23
C CYS A 333 3.91 -9.64 -18.21
N ASN A 334 5.15 -9.38 -18.65
CA ASN A 334 5.65 -8.03 -18.76
C ASN A 334 4.78 -7.28 -19.79
N TYR A 335 4.26 -6.11 -19.46
CA TYR A 335 3.40 -5.25 -20.28
C TYR A 335 3.89 -4.98 -21.72
N LYS A 336 5.11 -5.34 -22.05
CA LYS A 336 5.76 -5.03 -23.33
C LYS A 336 5.87 -6.23 -24.27
N SER A 337 5.38 -7.38 -23.90
CA SER A 337 5.47 -8.57 -24.75
C SER A 337 4.18 -9.36 -24.68
N ASP A 338 3.79 -9.94 -25.82
CA ASP A 338 2.72 -10.91 -25.90
C ASP A 338 2.93 -12.00 -24.85
N CYS A 339 1.96 -12.14 -23.97
CA CYS A 339 1.95 -13.17 -22.95
C CYS A 339 1.15 -14.36 -23.46
N VAL A 340 1.81 -15.45 -23.69
CA VAL A 340 1.16 -16.70 -24.13
C VAL A 340 1.05 -17.64 -22.93
N ILE A 341 -0.19 -17.99 -22.56
CA ILE A 341 -0.47 -18.92 -21.48
C ILE A 341 -1.44 -19.99 -22.02
N ASP A 342 -1.07 -21.24 -21.87
CA ASP A 342 -1.83 -22.38 -22.40
C ASP A 342 -2.22 -22.22 -23.89
N GLY A 343 -1.33 -21.58 -24.68
CA GLY A 343 -1.55 -21.32 -26.10
C GLY A 343 -2.45 -20.10 -26.41
N ILE A 344 -2.89 -19.36 -25.38
CA ILE A 344 -3.70 -18.15 -25.54
C ILE A 344 -2.79 -16.94 -25.40
N ASN A 345 -2.83 -16.06 -26.40
CA ASN A 345 -2.07 -14.80 -26.38
C ASN A 345 -2.90 -13.72 -25.67
N TYR A 346 -2.35 -13.17 -24.56
CA TYR A 346 -2.94 -12.09 -23.79
C TYR A 346 -2.18 -10.81 -24.09
N ASN A 347 -2.83 -9.87 -24.71
CA ASN A 347 -2.28 -8.52 -24.90
C ASN A 347 -2.62 -7.63 -23.70
N GLU A 348 -1.96 -6.47 -23.62
CA GLU A 348 -2.14 -5.47 -22.58
C GLU A 348 -3.63 -5.11 -22.32
N HIS A 349 -4.43 -5.01 -23.38
CA HIS A 349 -5.87 -4.73 -23.29
C HIS A 349 -6.66 -5.86 -22.62
N SER A 350 -6.29 -7.11 -22.85
CA SER A 350 -6.97 -8.26 -22.27
C SER A 350 -6.68 -8.40 -20.77
N ILE A 351 -5.50 -7.96 -20.34
CA ILE A 351 -5.06 -7.95 -18.93
C ILE A 351 -5.78 -6.84 -18.20
N ILE A 352 -5.77 -5.62 -18.72
CA ILE A 352 -6.45 -4.44 -18.15
C ILE A 352 -7.98 -4.62 -18.09
N ALA A 353 -8.57 -5.36 -19.04
CA ALA A 353 -10.00 -5.63 -19.05
C ALA A 353 -10.44 -6.75 -18.07
N GLY A 354 -9.56 -7.23 -17.20
CA GLY A 354 -9.88 -8.33 -16.27
C GLY A 354 -10.19 -9.67 -16.97
N LEU A 355 -9.82 -9.79 -18.24
CA LEU A 355 -10.10 -10.97 -19.07
C LEU A 355 -9.04 -12.07 -18.94
N ALA A 356 -7.99 -11.86 -18.18
CA ALA A 356 -6.93 -12.83 -17.94
C ALA A 356 -7.41 -13.93 -16.99
N LYS A 357 -8.21 -14.83 -17.50
CA LYS A 357 -8.82 -15.93 -16.75
C LYS A 357 -7.93 -17.13 -16.38
N PRO A 358 -6.81 -17.44 -17.02
CA PRO A 358 -6.23 -18.78 -16.89
C PRO A 358 -5.43 -19.01 -15.63
N HIS A 359 -5.03 -17.97 -14.89
CA HIS A 359 -4.06 -18.11 -13.82
C HIS A 359 -4.60 -18.66 -12.52
N LEU A 360 -5.88 -18.75 -12.44
CA LEU A 360 -6.58 -19.13 -11.23
C LEU A 360 -6.69 -20.60 -10.96
N LYS A 361 -6.28 -21.40 -11.89
CA LYS A 361 -5.94 -22.79 -11.58
C LYS A 361 -4.73 -22.90 -10.69
N ASN A 362 -3.98 -21.78 -10.52
CA ASN A 362 -2.86 -21.75 -9.63
C ASN A 362 -3.34 -21.72 -8.20
N ASP A 363 -2.82 -22.65 -7.50
CA ASP A 363 -3.14 -22.92 -6.13
C ASP A 363 -2.81 -21.68 -5.25
N TRP A 364 -3.82 -20.83 -5.03
CA TRP A 364 -3.68 -19.64 -4.16
C TRP A 364 -3.08 -20.00 -2.77
N ARG A 365 -3.21 -21.29 -2.39
CA ARG A 365 -2.59 -21.87 -1.20
C ARG A 365 -1.08 -21.86 -1.22
N LYS A 366 -0.46 -21.57 -2.37
CA LYS A 366 1.00 -21.50 -2.52
C LYS A 366 1.59 -20.12 -2.26
N ASN A 367 0.80 -19.15 -1.77
CA ASN A 367 1.24 -17.77 -1.56
C ASN A 367 1.78 -17.08 -2.82
N GLU A 368 1.26 -17.41 -3.99
CA GLU A 368 1.67 -16.76 -5.24
C GLU A 368 0.84 -15.49 -5.42
N LEU A 369 1.50 -14.32 -5.31
CA LEU A 369 0.90 -13.00 -5.42
C LEU A 369 1.32 -12.34 -6.75
N ALA A 370 0.36 -11.75 -7.43
CA ALA A 370 0.57 -10.98 -8.65
C ALA A 370 0.20 -9.51 -8.39
N SER A 371 1.22 -8.66 -8.23
CA SER A 371 1.03 -7.25 -7.91
C SER A 371 0.18 -7.07 -6.65
N PRO A 372 0.61 -7.56 -5.49
CA PRO A 372 -0.11 -7.27 -4.25
C PRO A 372 -0.05 -5.77 -3.95
N ASP A 373 -1.14 -5.24 -3.38
CA ASP A 373 -1.33 -3.82 -3.12
C ASP A 373 -1.75 -3.58 -1.67
N GLY A 374 -3.01 -3.26 -1.40
CA GLY A 374 -3.50 -2.97 -0.05
C GLY A 374 -3.38 -4.13 0.94
N ILE A 375 -3.27 -3.80 2.22
CA ILE A 375 -3.14 -4.77 3.31
C ILE A 375 -3.81 -4.23 4.57
N SER A 376 -4.60 -5.07 5.25
CA SER A 376 -5.30 -4.71 6.49
C SER A 376 -5.23 -5.82 7.51
N THR A 377 -5.33 -5.44 8.78
CA THR A 377 -5.39 -6.36 9.92
C THR A 377 -6.56 -6.04 10.83
N ALA A 378 -7.17 -7.07 11.43
CA ALA A 378 -8.20 -6.87 12.44
C ALA A 378 -8.18 -7.95 13.51
N ILE A 379 -8.63 -7.58 14.70
CA ILE A 379 -9.08 -8.53 15.72
C ILE A 379 -10.57 -8.77 15.48
N LEU A 380 -10.93 -10.03 15.25
CA LEU A 380 -12.31 -10.42 15.03
C LEU A 380 -13.10 -10.50 16.33
N ALA A 381 -14.42 -10.54 16.22
CA ALA A 381 -15.32 -10.62 17.37
C ALA A 381 -15.12 -11.89 18.23
N ASP A 382 -14.55 -12.96 17.67
CA ASP A 382 -14.19 -14.18 18.39
C ASP A 382 -12.81 -14.10 19.08
N GLY A 383 -12.14 -12.98 18.98
CA GLY A 383 -10.80 -12.71 19.54
C GLY A 383 -9.63 -13.19 18.69
N SER A 384 -9.86 -13.87 17.57
CA SER A 384 -8.79 -14.25 16.64
C SER A 384 -8.34 -13.04 15.81
N SER A 385 -7.09 -13.04 15.37
CA SER A 385 -6.55 -11.98 14.52
C SER A 385 -6.42 -12.44 13.07
N ARG A 386 -6.73 -11.53 12.14
CA ARG A 386 -6.67 -11.79 10.69
C ARG A 386 -5.87 -10.71 9.98
N LEU A 387 -5.29 -11.13 8.86
CA LEU A 387 -4.67 -10.24 7.89
C LEU A 387 -5.30 -10.51 6.52
N ALA A 388 -5.66 -9.44 5.84
CA ALA A 388 -6.13 -9.47 4.45
C ALA A 388 -5.13 -8.74 3.57
N ILE A 389 -4.85 -9.28 2.37
CA ILE A 389 -4.00 -8.64 1.37
C ILE A 389 -4.68 -8.65 0.02
N VAL A 390 -4.63 -7.52 -0.66
CA VAL A 390 -5.05 -7.39 -2.05
C VAL A 390 -4.03 -8.07 -2.95
N ASP A 391 -4.48 -8.99 -3.79
CA ASP A 391 -3.72 -9.58 -4.87
C ASP A 391 -4.28 -9.03 -6.20
N GLN A 392 -3.89 -7.76 -6.49
CA GLN A 392 -4.53 -6.85 -7.43
C GLN A 392 -4.70 -7.46 -8.83
N TRP A 393 -3.61 -7.98 -9.42
CA TRP A 393 -3.64 -8.55 -10.78
C TRP A 393 -4.39 -9.87 -10.87
N ASN A 394 -4.52 -10.58 -9.76
CA ASN A 394 -5.38 -11.75 -9.65
C ASN A 394 -6.82 -11.36 -9.27
N SER A 395 -7.10 -10.07 -9.05
CA SER A 395 -8.43 -9.53 -8.72
C SER A 395 -9.09 -10.27 -7.56
N ARG A 396 -8.33 -10.42 -6.47
CA ARG A 396 -8.76 -11.17 -5.27
C ARG A 396 -8.15 -10.62 -4.01
N ILE A 397 -8.74 -10.99 -2.88
CA ILE A 397 -8.20 -10.77 -1.54
C ILE A 397 -7.82 -12.13 -0.96
N LEU A 398 -6.64 -12.23 -0.38
CA LEU A 398 -6.23 -13.41 0.39
C LEU A 398 -6.27 -13.08 1.88
N MET A 399 -6.79 -14.02 2.68
CA MET A 399 -6.87 -13.91 4.13
C MET A 399 -5.89 -14.86 4.80
N TYR A 400 -5.25 -14.39 5.88
CA TYR A 400 -4.27 -15.15 6.66
C TYR A 400 -4.64 -15.18 8.14
N ASP A 401 -4.18 -16.23 8.81
CA ASP A 401 -4.17 -16.32 10.26
C ASP A 401 -3.00 -15.48 10.81
N LEU A 402 -3.33 -14.30 11.33
CA LEU A 402 -2.32 -13.37 11.85
C LEU A 402 -1.70 -13.87 13.14
N ASP A 403 -2.47 -14.54 14.01
CA ASP A 403 -1.94 -15.10 15.26
C ASP A 403 -0.86 -16.14 14.98
N LYS A 404 -1.04 -16.97 13.94
CA LYS A 404 -0.03 -17.91 13.48
C LYS A 404 1.22 -17.20 12.93
N ILE A 405 1.03 -16.16 12.10
CA ILE A 405 2.15 -15.36 11.58
C ILE A 405 2.96 -14.78 12.73
N LEU A 406 2.31 -14.16 13.69
CA LEU A 406 2.97 -13.52 14.82
C LEU A 406 3.76 -14.53 15.66
N LYS A 407 3.20 -15.71 15.90
CA LYS A 407 3.89 -16.79 16.62
C LYS A 407 5.15 -17.28 15.90
N ASP A 408 5.11 -17.33 14.56
CA ASP A 408 6.23 -17.88 13.78
C ASP A 408 7.38 -16.84 13.59
N ILE A 409 7.13 -15.54 13.89
CA ILE A 409 8.16 -14.47 13.82
C ILE A 409 8.74 -14.07 15.19
N GLU A 410 8.22 -14.56 16.30
CA GLU A 410 8.76 -14.38 17.66
C GLU A 410 9.99 -15.27 17.87
#